data_e0b7be77203e1abf93c34e8a9dc7d21e
#
_entry.id   e0b7be77203e1abf93c34e8a9dc7d21e
#
_cell.length_a   1.000
_cell.length_b   1.000
_cell.length_c   1.000
_cell.angle_alpha   90.00
_cell.angle_beta   90.00
_cell.angle_gamma   90.00
#
_symmetry.space_group_name_H-M   'P 1'
#
loop_
_entity.id
_entity.type
_entity.pdbx_description
1 polymer ?
#
loop_
_entity_poly.entity_id
_entity_poly.type
_entity_poly.pdbx_seq_one_letter_code
_entity_poly.pdbx_strand_id
1 'polypeptide(L)'
;MFAGMKEFLSKELQAIDEAGLYKRERIIVTPQTADIKISTGQDVINFCANNYLGLSDHPRLVAAAKAAMDSHGFGMSSVRFICGTQDLHKELEQAIARYFHTEDTILYAACFDANGGLFEPLFGPEDAIISDALNHASIIDGVRLCKAQRYRYENANMEDLERVLKEAQSARFRIIVTDGVFSMDGNVAPMDKICDLAEKYDALVMVDECHSAGVVGATGRGVAEQFDCYGRIDIHTGTLGKAFGGAVGGFTTGPKEIIDMLRQRSRPYLFSNSIPPAVVGAGLEVFKMLEESDELHTKLMENVNYFRDKMLAAGFDIKPTQSAICAVMLYDAKLSQEYAARLLEEGIYVTGFYYPVVPKGQARIRVQLSAAHERHHLDKAINAFIKVGRELGALK
;
A
#
# COMPACT_ATOMS: atom_id res chain seq x y z
N MET A 1 29.82 -8.17 -27.15
CA MET A 1 28.42 -7.75 -27.03
C MET A 1 28.14 -6.94 -25.75
N PHE A 2 28.55 -7.39 -24.55
CA PHE A 2 28.30 -6.63 -23.31
C PHE A 2 29.04 -5.29 -23.24
N ALA A 3 30.21 -5.15 -23.84
CA ALA A 3 30.98 -3.90 -23.80
C ALA A 3 30.22 -2.67 -24.34
N GLY A 4 29.52 -2.82 -25.47
CA GLY A 4 28.66 -1.75 -26.01
C GLY A 4 27.45 -1.45 -25.16
N MET A 5 26.80 -2.48 -24.61
CA MET A 5 25.67 -2.31 -23.65
C MET A 5 26.13 -1.67 -22.34
N LYS A 6 27.36 -2.02 -21.85
CA LYS A 6 27.96 -1.43 -20.66
C LYS A 6 28.15 0.08 -20.82
N GLU A 7 28.66 0.52 -21.97
CA GLU A 7 28.86 1.94 -22.25
C GLU A 7 27.50 2.70 -22.27
N PHE A 8 26.50 2.13 -22.95
CA PHE A 8 25.15 2.70 -22.97
C PHE A 8 24.57 2.83 -21.56
N LEU A 9 24.57 1.72 -20.79
CA LEU A 9 24.04 1.73 -19.42
C LEU A 9 24.78 2.69 -18.49
N SER A 10 26.11 2.80 -18.64
CA SER A 10 26.93 3.74 -17.85
C SER A 10 26.52 5.20 -18.12
N LYS A 11 26.28 5.56 -19.39
CA LYS A 11 25.79 6.89 -19.77
C LYS A 11 24.39 7.18 -19.21
N GLU A 12 23.46 6.20 -19.31
CA GLU A 12 22.11 6.35 -18.75
C GLU A 12 22.15 6.52 -17.22
N LEU A 13 22.94 5.72 -16.50
CA LEU A 13 23.09 5.82 -15.05
C LEU A 13 23.71 7.17 -14.65
N GLN A 14 24.70 7.66 -15.40
CA GLN A 14 25.28 8.97 -15.18
C GLN A 14 24.24 10.09 -15.38
N ALA A 15 23.45 10.02 -16.45
CA ALA A 15 22.38 11.00 -16.70
C ALA A 15 21.32 11.00 -15.58
N ILE A 16 20.97 9.82 -15.05
CA ILE A 16 20.07 9.69 -13.89
C ILE A 16 20.67 10.36 -12.64
N ASP A 17 21.98 10.18 -12.40
CA ASP A 17 22.66 10.78 -11.24
C ASP A 17 22.80 12.30 -11.38
N GLU A 18 23.20 12.78 -12.55
CA GLU A 18 23.30 14.23 -12.87
C GLU A 18 21.94 14.94 -12.78
N ALA A 19 20.85 14.24 -13.11
CA ALA A 19 19.50 14.74 -12.94
C ALA A 19 19.02 14.73 -11.46
N GLY A 20 19.83 14.19 -10.52
CA GLY A 20 19.47 14.03 -9.11
C GLY A 20 18.38 12.97 -8.87
N LEU A 21 18.19 12.03 -9.81
CA LEU A 21 17.14 11.00 -9.75
C LEU A 21 17.68 9.64 -9.29
N TYR A 22 18.99 9.52 -9.04
CA TYR A 22 19.61 8.26 -8.65
C TYR A 22 19.18 7.86 -7.24
N LYS A 23 18.63 6.65 -7.11
CA LYS A 23 18.14 6.12 -5.83
C LYS A 23 19.25 5.40 -5.09
N ARG A 24 19.65 5.95 -3.93
CA ARG A 24 20.63 5.35 -3.03
C ARG A 24 19.93 4.74 -1.83
N GLU A 25 20.12 3.44 -1.61
CA GLU A 25 19.56 2.72 -0.47
C GLU A 25 20.28 3.10 0.81
N ARG A 26 19.52 3.40 1.86
CA ARG A 26 20.02 3.56 3.24
C ARG A 26 19.89 2.23 3.97
N ILE A 27 20.96 1.76 4.57
CA ILE A 27 21.01 0.45 5.22
C ILE A 27 20.59 0.58 6.69
N ILE A 28 19.54 -0.12 7.09
CA ILE A 28 19.06 -0.24 8.47
C ILE A 28 19.72 -1.48 9.09
N VAL A 29 20.23 -1.36 10.31
CA VAL A 29 20.97 -2.43 11.02
C VAL A 29 20.27 -2.91 12.29
N THR A 30 19.00 -2.55 12.47
CA THR A 30 18.12 -2.95 13.57
C THR A 30 16.83 -3.56 13.03
N PRO A 31 15.97 -4.15 13.87
CA PRO A 31 14.59 -4.43 13.52
C PRO A 31 13.86 -3.17 13.03
N GLN A 32 12.75 -3.35 12.27
CA GLN A 32 11.96 -2.28 11.72
C GLN A 32 10.94 -1.78 12.77
N THR A 33 11.38 -0.84 13.60
CA THR A 33 10.59 -0.20 14.67
C THR A 33 10.48 1.31 14.44
N ALA A 34 9.93 2.05 15.43
CA ALA A 34 9.93 3.51 15.40
C ALA A 34 11.36 4.06 15.49
N ASP A 35 12.15 3.56 16.44
CA ASP A 35 13.57 3.87 16.58
C ASP A 35 14.39 2.84 15.81
N ILE A 36 15.19 3.28 14.86
CA ILE A 36 16.08 2.44 14.05
C ILE A 36 17.51 3.00 14.05
N LYS A 37 18.46 2.12 13.79
CA LYS A 37 19.85 2.51 13.53
C LYS A 37 20.21 2.25 12.08
N ILE A 38 20.84 3.21 11.44
CA ILE A 38 21.39 3.07 10.09
C ILE A 38 22.87 2.72 10.13
N SER A 39 23.42 2.21 9.02
CA SER A 39 24.79 1.70 8.93
C SER A 39 25.87 2.74 9.19
N THR A 40 25.55 4.02 9.15
CA THR A 40 26.46 5.11 9.58
C THR A 40 26.63 5.20 11.08
N GLY A 41 25.87 4.41 11.87
CA GLY A 41 25.88 4.42 13.34
C GLY A 41 24.88 5.40 13.96
N GLN A 42 24.13 6.15 13.15
CA GLN A 42 23.16 7.13 13.62
C GLN A 42 21.85 6.45 14.05
N ASP A 43 21.32 6.82 15.21
CA ASP A 43 19.98 6.47 15.69
C ASP A 43 18.99 7.50 15.13
N VAL A 44 17.90 7.03 14.51
CA VAL A 44 16.90 7.88 13.85
C VAL A 44 15.49 7.35 14.08
N ILE A 45 14.50 8.25 14.06
CA ILE A 45 13.08 7.90 14.13
C ILE A 45 12.56 7.70 12.70
N ASN A 46 11.96 6.54 12.47
CA ASN A 46 11.50 6.11 11.15
C ASN A 46 10.07 6.60 10.85
N PHE A 47 9.94 7.52 9.90
CA PHE A 47 8.67 7.98 9.36
C PHE A 47 8.47 7.60 7.89
N CYS A 48 9.19 6.58 7.40
CA CYS A 48 9.10 6.07 6.03
C CYS A 48 8.41 4.71 5.92
N ALA A 49 8.51 3.85 6.95
CA ALA A 49 7.99 2.49 6.90
C ALA A 49 6.45 2.48 6.85
N ASN A 50 5.89 1.60 6.03
CA ASN A 50 4.44 1.35 6.00
C ASN A 50 3.98 0.48 7.18
N ASN A 51 4.65 0.58 8.33
CA ASN A 51 4.39 -0.18 9.55
C ASN A 51 3.28 0.48 10.39
N TYR A 52 2.11 0.68 9.78
CA TYR A 52 1.03 1.50 10.34
C TYR A 52 0.60 1.07 11.75
N LEU A 53 0.44 -0.22 11.99
CA LEU A 53 0.04 -0.76 13.29
C LEU A 53 1.23 -1.11 14.21
N GLY A 54 2.47 -0.87 13.76
CA GLY A 54 3.66 -1.14 14.56
C GLY A 54 3.99 -2.62 14.75
N LEU A 55 3.51 -3.48 13.86
CA LEU A 55 3.56 -4.94 14.03
C LEU A 55 4.85 -5.61 13.51
N SER A 56 5.70 -4.89 12.75
CA SER A 56 6.83 -5.52 12.03
C SER A 56 7.86 -6.22 12.94
N ASP A 57 7.97 -5.81 14.20
CA ASP A 57 8.82 -6.46 15.23
C ASP A 57 8.02 -6.82 16.50
N HIS A 58 6.71 -6.99 16.37
CA HIS A 58 5.87 -7.29 17.53
C HIS A 58 6.16 -8.69 18.06
N PRO A 59 6.36 -8.87 19.39
CA PRO A 59 6.78 -10.15 19.97
C PRO A 59 5.84 -11.31 19.67
N ARG A 60 4.52 -11.07 19.62
CA ARG A 60 3.52 -12.10 19.28
C ARG A 60 3.71 -12.59 17.85
N LEU A 61 3.97 -11.69 16.87
CA LEU A 61 4.20 -12.07 15.49
C LEU A 61 5.49 -12.86 15.31
N VAL A 62 6.57 -12.41 15.97
CA VAL A 62 7.86 -13.12 15.95
C VAL A 62 7.72 -14.53 16.55
N ALA A 63 6.98 -14.66 17.65
CA ALA A 63 6.71 -15.96 18.28
C ALA A 63 5.87 -16.87 17.35
N ALA A 64 4.81 -16.35 16.76
CA ALA A 64 3.95 -17.10 15.82
C ALA A 64 4.71 -17.55 14.57
N ALA A 65 5.57 -16.69 14.02
CA ALA A 65 6.43 -17.04 12.88
C ALA A 65 7.39 -18.21 13.25
N LYS A 66 8.03 -18.16 14.41
CA LYS A 66 8.91 -19.25 14.89
C LYS A 66 8.13 -20.55 15.11
N ALA A 67 6.96 -20.50 15.73
CA ALA A 67 6.12 -21.67 15.96
C ALA A 67 5.66 -22.31 14.63
N ALA A 68 5.33 -21.50 13.62
CA ALA A 68 4.99 -21.99 12.29
C ALA A 68 6.19 -22.64 11.59
N MET A 69 7.41 -22.12 11.77
CA MET A 69 8.62 -22.78 11.24
C MET A 69 8.92 -24.11 11.97
N ASP A 70 8.71 -24.15 13.29
CA ASP A 70 8.92 -25.39 14.05
C ASP A 70 7.95 -26.50 13.63
N SER A 71 6.71 -26.17 13.32
CA SER A 71 5.66 -27.14 12.96
C SER A 71 5.60 -27.46 11.47
N HIS A 72 5.83 -26.48 10.59
CA HIS A 72 5.59 -26.59 9.12
C HIS A 72 6.84 -26.37 8.27
N GLY A 73 7.99 -26.10 8.87
CA GLY A 73 9.25 -25.89 8.18
C GLY A 73 9.46 -24.49 7.62
N PHE A 74 10.59 -24.30 6.95
CA PHE A 74 11.02 -22.98 6.46
C PHE A 74 10.35 -22.57 5.15
N GLY A 75 10.25 -23.49 4.20
CA GLY A 75 9.85 -23.16 2.82
C GLY A 75 8.99 -24.20 2.16
N MET A 76 8.24 -23.78 1.15
CA MET A 76 7.24 -24.61 0.49
C MET A 76 7.80 -25.42 -0.71
N SER A 77 8.89 -24.95 -1.33
CA SER A 77 9.54 -25.57 -2.50
C SER A 77 8.58 -25.89 -3.66
N SER A 78 7.42 -25.22 -3.71
CA SER A 78 6.38 -25.49 -4.70
C SER A 78 5.39 -24.32 -4.80
N VAL A 79 4.70 -24.30 -5.93
CA VAL A 79 3.49 -23.51 -6.14
C VAL A 79 2.28 -24.18 -5.48
N ARG A 80 1.22 -23.41 -5.25
CA ARG A 80 0.07 -23.82 -4.46
C ARG A 80 -0.62 -25.11 -4.93
N PHE A 81 -0.88 -25.27 -6.21
CA PHE A 81 -1.69 -26.39 -6.73
C PHE A 81 -0.92 -27.72 -6.86
N ILE A 82 0.42 -27.70 -6.87
CA ILE A 82 1.22 -28.94 -6.97
C ILE A 82 1.35 -29.56 -5.58
N CYS A 83 2.17 -28.99 -4.70
CA CYS A 83 2.34 -29.45 -3.32
C CYS A 83 2.68 -28.30 -2.33
N GLY A 84 2.43 -27.06 -2.73
CA GLY A 84 2.75 -25.84 -1.96
C GLY A 84 1.57 -25.29 -1.15
N THR A 85 0.60 -26.11 -0.77
CA THR A 85 -0.53 -25.72 0.09
C THR A 85 -0.51 -26.51 1.38
N GLN A 86 -0.38 -25.81 2.50
CA GLN A 86 -0.56 -26.35 3.85
C GLN A 86 -1.90 -25.88 4.43
N ASP A 87 -2.34 -26.51 5.51
CA ASP A 87 -3.53 -26.11 6.27
C ASP A 87 -3.47 -24.63 6.73
N LEU A 88 -2.31 -24.16 7.23
CA LEU A 88 -2.10 -22.76 7.62
C LEU A 88 -2.46 -21.77 6.49
N HIS A 89 -2.18 -22.10 5.22
CA HIS A 89 -2.59 -21.22 4.12
C HIS A 89 -4.10 -21.10 4.03
N LYS A 90 -4.83 -22.21 4.21
CA LYS A 90 -6.30 -22.23 4.16
C LYS A 90 -6.90 -21.48 5.36
N GLU A 91 -6.29 -21.61 6.53
CA GLU A 91 -6.70 -20.87 7.74
C GLU A 91 -6.52 -19.36 7.54
N LEU A 92 -5.39 -18.93 6.97
CA LEU A 92 -5.14 -17.52 6.68
C LEU A 92 -6.11 -16.97 5.61
N GLU A 93 -6.40 -17.73 4.54
CA GLU A 93 -7.41 -17.37 3.54
C GLU A 93 -8.77 -17.12 4.21
N GLN A 94 -9.19 -18.00 5.12
CA GLN A 94 -10.43 -17.86 5.86
C GLN A 94 -10.42 -16.66 6.84
N ALA A 95 -9.29 -16.41 7.52
CA ALA A 95 -9.15 -15.28 8.43
C ALA A 95 -9.30 -13.94 7.67
N ILE A 96 -8.67 -13.82 6.49
CA ILE A 96 -8.80 -12.65 5.64
C ILE A 96 -10.24 -12.49 5.13
N ALA A 97 -10.88 -13.57 4.65
CA ALA A 97 -12.27 -13.51 4.19
C ALA A 97 -13.22 -13.02 5.29
N ARG A 98 -13.06 -13.53 6.52
CA ARG A 98 -13.85 -13.04 7.69
C ARG A 98 -13.61 -11.55 7.96
N TYR A 99 -12.33 -11.11 7.92
CA TYR A 99 -11.98 -9.71 8.19
C TYR A 99 -12.64 -8.74 7.20
N PHE A 100 -12.69 -9.10 5.91
CA PHE A 100 -13.29 -8.28 4.84
C PHE A 100 -14.78 -8.56 4.59
N HIS A 101 -15.40 -9.48 5.34
CA HIS A 101 -16.79 -9.92 5.13
C HIS A 101 -17.04 -10.46 3.71
N THR A 102 -16.11 -11.22 3.17
CA THR A 102 -16.18 -11.84 1.85
C THR A 102 -16.32 -13.36 1.95
N GLU A 103 -16.56 -14.01 0.81
CA GLU A 103 -16.83 -15.47 0.79
C GLU A 103 -15.53 -16.29 0.81
N ASP A 104 -14.49 -15.87 0.08
CA ASP A 104 -13.25 -16.62 -0.05
C ASP A 104 -12.06 -15.69 -0.35
N THR A 105 -10.84 -16.23 -0.20
CA THR A 105 -9.58 -15.52 -0.41
C THR A 105 -8.56 -16.40 -1.11
N ILE A 106 -7.72 -15.78 -1.95
CA ILE A 106 -6.55 -16.39 -2.57
C ILE A 106 -5.29 -15.62 -2.17
N LEU A 107 -4.22 -16.34 -1.79
CA LEU A 107 -2.94 -15.77 -1.36
C LEU A 107 -1.93 -15.72 -2.51
N TYR A 108 -1.14 -14.65 -2.55
CA TYR A 108 -0.03 -14.41 -3.49
C TYR A 108 1.25 -14.05 -2.73
N ALA A 109 2.40 -14.10 -3.40
CA ALA A 109 3.68 -13.68 -2.83
C ALA A 109 3.73 -12.18 -2.47
N ALA A 110 3.00 -11.35 -3.21
CA ALA A 110 2.83 -9.92 -2.95
C ALA A 110 1.49 -9.43 -3.51
N CYS A 111 1.01 -8.25 -3.05
CA CYS A 111 -0.17 -7.62 -3.67
C CYS A 111 0.13 -7.16 -5.11
N PHE A 112 1.39 -6.89 -5.45
CA PHE A 112 1.78 -6.65 -6.84
C PHE A 112 1.38 -7.81 -7.75
N ASP A 113 1.59 -9.05 -7.29
CA ASP A 113 1.18 -10.29 -7.98
C ASP A 113 -0.34 -10.47 -7.98
N ALA A 114 -1.02 -10.14 -6.88
CA ALA A 114 -2.48 -10.19 -6.79
C ALA A 114 -3.12 -9.27 -7.84
N ASN A 115 -2.70 -8.00 -7.90
CA ASN A 115 -3.19 -7.04 -8.90
C ASN A 115 -2.77 -7.44 -10.33
N GLY A 116 -1.53 -7.89 -10.52
CA GLY A 116 -1.04 -8.35 -11.82
C GLY A 116 -1.76 -9.58 -12.36
N GLY A 117 -2.24 -10.45 -11.46
CA GLY A 117 -2.91 -11.70 -11.78
C GLY A 117 -4.44 -11.65 -11.79
N LEU A 118 -5.05 -10.46 -11.58
CA LEU A 118 -6.50 -10.32 -11.42
C LEU A 118 -7.25 -10.24 -12.75
N PHE A 119 -6.80 -9.38 -13.66
CA PHE A 119 -7.63 -8.93 -14.77
C PHE A 119 -7.65 -9.92 -15.95
N GLU A 120 -6.49 -10.47 -16.35
CA GLU A 120 -6.40 -11.41 -17.49
C GLU A 120 -7.27 -12.67 -17.32
N PRO A 121 -7.37 -13.30 -16.11
CA PRO A 121 -8.23 -14.45 -15.89
C PRO A 121 -9.74 -14.16 -15.97
N LEU A 122 -10.16 -12.92 -15.66
CA LEU A 122 -11.56 -12.57 -15.47
C LEU A 122 -12.17 -11.84 -16.67
N PHE A 123 -11.37 -11.06 -17.41
CA PHE A 123 -11.86 -10.14 -18.43
C PHE A 123 -11.21 -10.37 -19.79
N GLY A 124 -11.97 -10.15 -20.85
CA GLY A 124 -11.55 -10.30 -22.24
C GLY A 124 -11.83 -9.06 -23.10
N PRO A 125 -11.64 -9.13 -24.43
CA PRO A 125 -11.81 -7.99 -25.33
C PRO A 125 -13.21 -7.38 -25.33
N GLU A 126 -14.20 -8.13 -24.88
CA GLU A 126 -15.61 -7.70 -24.81
C GLU A 126 -15.95 -6.90 -23.56
N ASP A 127 -15.02 -6.85 -22.61
CA ASP A 127 -15.19 -6.25 -21.30
C ASP A 127 -14.46 -4.92 -21.19
N ALA A 128 -14.79 -4.12 -20.17
CA ALA A 128 -14.19 -2.82 -19.92
C ALA A 128 -13.61 -2.72 -18.50
N ILE A 129 -12.37 -2.24 -18.39
CA ILE A 129 -11.72 -1.89 -17.14
C ILE A 129 -11.62 -0.36 -17.05
N ILE A 130 -12.21 0.22 -16.01
CA ILE A 130 -12.30 1.64 -15.75
C ILE A 130 -11.44 1.97 -14.54
N SER A 131 -10.24 2.49 -14.78
CA SER A 131 -9.18 2.65 -13.76
C SER A 131 -9.02 4.10 -13.35
N ASP A 132 -8.91 4.36 -12.04
CA ASP A 132 -8.48 5.67 -11.52
C ASP A 132 -7.09 6.04 -12.04
N ALA A 133 -6.90 7.30 -12.32
CA ALA A 133 -5.67 7.84 -12.93
C ALA A 133 -4.43 7.72 -12.05
N LEU A 134 -4.59 7.65 -10.73
CA LEU A 134 -3.50 7.56 -9.75
C LEU A 134 -3.36 6.18 -9.10
N ASN A 135 -4.02 5.16 -9.65
CA ASN A 135 -3.87 3.80 -9.18
C ASN A 135 -2.40 3.34 -9.13
N HIS A 136 -2.13 2.44 -8.21
CA HIS A 136 -0.81 1.84 -8.02
C HIS A 136 -0.28 1.17 -9.30
N ALA A 137 1.04 1.20 -9.50
CA ALA A 137 1.70 0.64 -10.68
C ALA A 137 1.32 -0.83 -10.96
N SER A 138 1.10 -1.64 -9.93
CA SER A 138 0.67 -3.04 -10.07
C SER A 138 -0.70 -3.19 -10.73
N ILE A 139 -1.63 -2.28 -10.43
CA ILE A 139 -2.94 -2.23 -11.10
C ILE A 139 -2.76 -1.84 -12.56
N ILE A 140 -1.98 -0.78 -12.82
CA ILE A 140 -1.68 -0.32 -14.19
C ILE A 140 -1.07 -1.45 -15.02
N ASP A 141 -0.12 -2.19 -14.47
CA ASP A 141 0.55 -3.28 -15.16
C ASP A 141 -0.39 -4.48 -15.35
N GLY A 142 -1.19 -4.83 -14.35
CA GLY A 142 -2.21 -5.87 -14.47
C GLY A 142 -3.25 -5.56 -15.56
N VAL A 143 -3.73 -4.31 -15.62
CA VAL A 143 -4.63 -3.84 -16.68
C VAL A 143 -3.96 -3.89 -18.06
N ARG A 144 -2.66 -3.58 -18.16
CA ARG A 144 -1.89 -3.68 -19.42
C ARG A 144 -1.76 -5.10 -19.93
N LEU A 145 -1.66 -6.09 -19.06
CA LEU A 145 -1.60 -7.51 -19.43
C LEU A 145 -2.94 -8.05 -19.93
N CYS A 146 -4.05 -7.43 -19.55
CA CYS A 146 -5.39 -7.84 -19.95
C CYS A 146 -5.73 -7.30 -21.35
N LYS A 147 -6.58 -8.05 -22.09
CA LYS A 147 -7.07 -7.67 -23.43
C LYS A 147 -8.35 -6.86 -23.39
N ALA A 148 -8.93 -6.61 -22.22
CA ALA A 148 -10.14 -5.80 -22.07
C ALA A 148 -9.93 -4.36 -22.54
N GLN A 149 -11.02 -3.70 -22.91
CA GLN A 149 -11.02 -2.27 -23.21
C GLN A 149 -10.60 -1.49 -21.96
N ARG A 150 -9.71 -0.50 -22.13
CA ARG A 150 -9.11 0.25 -21.03
C ARG A 150 -9.59 1.67 -21.05
N TYR A 151 -10.23 2.06 -19.98
CA TYR A 151 -10.69 3.42 -19.73
C TYR A 151 -9.98 3.97 -18.50
N ARG A 152 -9.81 5.27 -18.45
CA ARG A 152 -9.18 5.97 -17.34
C ARG A 152 -10.03 7.19 -16.98
N TYR A 153 -10.24 7.40 -15.67
CA TYR A 153 -10.90 8.60 -15.17
C TYR A 153 -9.96 9.37 -14.25
N GLU A 154 -10.18 10.67 -14.10
CA GLU A 154 -9.40 11.54 -13.23
C GLU A 154 -9.54 11.13 -11.77
N ASN A 155 -8.45 11.23 -10.99
CA ASN A 155 -8.40 10.76 -9.61
C ASN A 155 -9.57 11.28 -8.77
N ALA A 156 -10.34 10.34 -8.22
CA ALA A 156 -11.50 10.58 -7.38
C ALA A 156 -12.55 11.54 -7.97
N ASN A 157 -12.57 11.74 -9.29
CA ASN A 157 -13.53 12.59 -9.99
C ASN A 157 -14.76 11.79 -10.44
N MET A 158 -15.86 11.96 -9.73
CA MET A 158 -17.09 11.18 -9.97
C MET A 158 -17.81 11.60 -11.26
N GLU A 159 -17.70 12.85 -11.68
CA GLU A 159 -18.27 13.31 -12.95
C GLU A 159 -17.56 12.67 -14.15
N ASP A 160 -16.23 12.61 -14.08
CA ASP A 160 -15.42 11.94 -15.09
C ASP A 160 -15.61 10.42 -15.08
N LEU A 161 -15.73 9.80 -13.90
CA LEU A 161 -16.08 8.38 -13.77
C LEU A 161 -17.44 8.09 -14.43
N GLU A 162 -18.46 8.92 -14.17
CA GLU A 162 -19.78 8.74 -14.80
C GLU A 162 -19.72 8.89 -16.31
N ARG A 163 -18.96 9.86 -16.83
CA ARG A 163 -18.74 10.03 -18.27
C ARG A 163 -18.16 8.75 -18.89
N VAL A 164 -17.10 8.21 -18.28
CA VAL A 164 -16.41 7.01 -18.77
C VAL A 164 -17.33 5.77 -18.69
N LEU A 165 -18.11 5.63 -17.62
CA LEU A 165 -19.10 4.55 -17.50
C LEU A 165 -20.16 4.59 -18.61
N LYS A 166 -20.59 5.79 -19.01
CA LYS A 166 -21.51 5.96 -20.17
C LYS A 166 -20.84 5.51 -21.48
N GLU A 167 -19.57 5.82 -21.66
CA GLU A 167 -18.82 5.40 -22.87
C GLU A 167 -18.62 3.88 -22.92
N ALA A 168 -18.45 3.22 -21.77
CA ALA A 168 -18.21 1.78 -21.65
C ALA A 168 -19.49 0.91 -21.68
N GLN A 169 -20.66 1.47 -21.93
CA GLN A 169 -21.95 0.74 -21.83
C GLN A 169 -22.11 -0.41 -22.84
N SER A 170 -21.36 -0.41 -23.94
CA SER A 170 -21.39 -1.50 -24.92
C SER A 170 -20.60 -2.74 -24.48
N ALA A 171 -19.78 -2.64 -23.45
CA ALA A 171 -19.02 -3.78 -22.94
C ALA A 171 -19.94 -4.81 -22.26
N ARG A 172 -19.55 -6.10 -22.35
CA ARG A 172 -20.28 -7.19 -21.70
C ARG A 172 -20.26 -7.05 -20.17
N PHE A 173 -19.07 -6.87 -19.60
CA PHE A 173 -18.86 -6.55 -18.19
C PHE A 173 -18.02 -5.29 -18.05
N ARG A 174 -18.25 -4.53 -16.99
CA ARG A 174 -17.50 -3.35 -16.60
C ARG A 174 -16.99 -3.54 -15.19
N ILE A 175 -15.75 -3.10 -14.94
CA ILE A 175 -15.21 -3.05 -13.59
C ILE A 175 -14.56 -1.70 -13.32
N ILE A 176 -14.95 -1.06 -12.22
CA ILE A 176 -14.30 0.14 -11.70
C ILE A 176 -13.18 -0.32 -10.77
N VAL A 177 -11.98 0.25 -10.96
CA VAL A 177 -10.78 -0.15 -10.23
C VAL A 177 -10.14 1.07 -9.59
N THR A 178 -9.91 1.02 -8.27
CA THR A 178 -9.32 2.13 -7.52
C THR A 178 -8.45 1.64 -6.36
N ASP A 179 -7.42 2.43 -5.99
CA ASP A 179 -6.84 2.33 -4.65
C ASP A 179 -7.86 2.83 -3.62
N GLY A 180 -7.94 2.22 -2.45
CA GLY A 180 -8.75 2.71 -1.33
C GLY A 180 -8.15 3.97 -0.72
N VAL A 181 -6.82 3.95 -0.53
CA VAL A 181 -6.00 5.11 -0.14
C VAL A 181 -4.83 5.24 -1.10
N PHE A 182 -4.71 6.39 -1.75
CA PHE A 182 -3.64 6.66 -2.72
C PHE A 182 -2.32 6.93 -2.01
N SER A 183 -1.32 6.09 -2.29
CA SER A 183 -0.08 5.97 -1.53
C SER A 183 0.78 7.23 -1.44
N MET A 184 0.70 8.14 -2.43
CA MET A 184 1.54 9.34 -2.50
C MET A 184 0.90 10.59 -1.89
N ASP A 185 -0.41 10.62 -1.84
CA ASP A 185 -1.20 11.76 -1.37
C ASP A 185 -1.91 11.49 -0.04
N GLY A 186 -2.26 10.24 0.22
CA GLY A 186 -3.01 9.82 1.40
C GLY A 186 -4.53 10.06 1.28
N ASN A 187 -5.02 10.62 0.16
CA ASN A 187 -6.45 10.81 -0.05
C ASN A 187 -7.17 9.45 -0.18
N VAL A 188 -8.40 9.42 0.29
CA VAL A 188 -9.27 8.23 0.31
C VAL A 188 -10.22 8.30 -0.88
N ALA A 189 -10.41 7.18 -1.58
CA ALA A 189 -11.38 7.07 -2.66
C ALA A 189 -12.81 7.22 -2.09
N PRO A 190 -13.70 8.00 -2.72
CA PRO A 190 -15.09 8.19 -2.26
C PRO A 190 -15.94 6.96 -2.60
N MET A 191 -15.78 5.88 -1.83
CA MET A 191 -16.31 4.55 -2.16
C MET A 191 -17.83 4.50 -2.20
N ASP A 192 -18.52 5.27 -1.35
CA ASP A 192 -19.97 5.42 -1.39
C ASP A 192 -20.47 5.84 -2.77
N LYS A 193 -19.87 6.91 -3.32
CA LYS A 193 -20.21 7.46 -4.63
C LYS A 193 -19.78 6.55 -5.78
N ILE A 194 -18.62 5.87 -5.63
CA ILE A 194 -18.16 4.89 -6.62
C ILE A 194 -19.15 3.73 -6.69
N CYS A 195 -19.60 3.20 -5.54
CA CYS A 195 -20.59 2.14 -5.48
C CYS A 195 -21.96 2.59 -6.04
N ASP A 196 -22.39 3.82 -5.76
CA ASP A 196 -23.63 4.38 -6.35
C ASP A 196 -23.56 4.42 -7.89
N LEU A 197 -22.44 4.82 -8.45
CA LEU A 197 -22.24 4.81 -9.90
C LEU A 197 -22.11 3.38 -10.46
N ALA A 198 -21.46 2.48 -9.74
CA ALA A 198 -21.35 1.08 -10.13
C ALA A 198 -22.73 0.42 -10.23
N GLU A 199 -23.58 0.59 -9.24
CA GLU A 199 -24.97 0.09 -9.24
C GLU A 199 -25.78 0.71 -10.40
N LYS A 200 -25.67 2.02 -10.61
CA LYS A 200 -26.37 2.74 -11.67
C LYS A 200 -26.00 2.25 -13.08
N TYR A 201 -24.77 1.84 -13.29
CA TYR A 201 -24.24 1.47 -14.61
C TYR A 201 -23.91 -0.02 -14.75
N ASP A 202 -24.37 -0.86 -13.81
CA ASP A 202 -24.15 -2.31 -13.79
C ASP A 202 -22.66 -2.65 -13.95
N ALA A 203 -21.82 -2.12 -13.05
CA ALA A 203 -20.39 -2.33 -13.02
C ALA A 203 -19.96 -3.00 -11.72
N LEU A 204 -18.94 -3.86 -11.80
CA LEU A 204 -18.24 -4.41 -10.64
C LEU A 204 -17.33 -3.34 -10.02
N VAL A 205 -17.01 -3.49 -8.74
CA VAL A 205 -16.06 -2.63 -8.01
C VAL A 205 -14.90 -3.45 -7.46
N MET A 206 -13.69 -3.04 -7.79
CA MET A 206 -12.46 -3.57 -7.19
C MET A 206 -11.72 -2.45 -6.46
N VAL A 207 -11.28 -2.73 -5.23
CA VAL A 207 -10.47 -1.82 -4.43
C VAL A 207 -9.17 -2.46 -3.97
N ASP A 208 -8.05 -1.73 -4.09
CA ASP A 208 -6.78 -2.08 -3.45
C ASP A 208 -6.73 -1.46 -2.04
N GLU A 209 -6.75 -2.31 -1.03
CA GLU A 209 -6.76 -1.94 0.39
C GLU A 209 -5.35 -1.85 1.01
N CYS A 210 -4.30 -1.85 0.23
CA CYS A 210 -2.92 -1.91 0.74
C CYS A 210 -2.55 -0.76 1.70
N HIS A 211 -3.17 0.39 1.58
CA HIS A 211 -2.96 1.56 2.44
C HIS A 211 -4.19 1.93 3.27
N SER A 212 -5.31 1.25 3.08
CA SER A 212 -6.57 1.51 3.78
C SER A 212 -6.89 0.47 4.86
N ALA A 213 -6.72 -0.81 4.59
CA ALA A 213 -6.94 -1.85 5.59
C ALA A 213 -5.93 -1.77 6.74
N GLY A 214 -6.42 -1.86 7.96
CA GLY A 214 -5.67 -1.57 9.19
C GLY A 214 -5.58 -0.08 9.55
N VAL A 215 -6.10 0.82 8.69
CA VAL A 215 -5.85 2.28 8.79
C VAL A 215 -7.15 3.09 8.80
N VAL A 216 -8.01 2.95 7.79
CA VAL A 216 -9.24 3.74 7.68
C VAL A 216 -10.46 2.94 8.11
N GLY A 217 -11.53 3.65 8.48
CA GLY A 217 -12.70 3.05 9.12
C GLY A 217 -12.67 3.16 10.65
N ALA A 218 -13.80 2.96 11.29
CA ALA A 218 -13.93 3.13 12.74
C ALA A 218 -13.06 2.16 13.55
N THR A 219 -12.85 0.95 13.03
CA THR A 219 -11.99 -0.09 13.63
C THR A 219 -10.82 -0.49 12.72
N GLY A 220 -10.58 0.27 11.64
CA GLY A 220 -9.50 0.05 10.70
C GLY A 220 -9.76 -1.03 9.65
N ARG A 221 -11.00 -1.37 9.35
CA ARG A 221 -11.35 -2.43 8.39
C ARG A 221 -11.36 -1.98 6.93
N GLY A 222 -10.81 -0.79 6.64
CA GLY A 222 -10.65 -0.30 5.29
C GLY A 222 -11.81 0.57 4.80
N VAL A 223 -11.86 0.78 3.48
CA VAL A 223 -12.83 1.73 2.90
C VAL A 223 -14.26 1.22 2.92
N ALA A 224 -14.48 -0.09 2.96
CA ALA A 224 -15.84 -0.64 3.09
C ALA A 224 -16.48 -0.22 4.42
N GLU A 225 -15.74 -0.25 5.52
CA GLU A 225 -16.18 0.26 6.82
C GLU A 225 -16.31 1.77 6.81
N GLN A 226 -15.33 2.49 6.27
CA GLN A 226 -15.29 3.96 6.26
C GLN A 226 -16.53 4.58 5.62
N PHE A 227 -17.07 3.95 4.59
CA PHE A 227 -18.19 4.47 3.80
C PHE A 227 -19.48 3.62 3.89
N ASP A 228 -19.52 2.66 4.82
CA ASP A 228 -20.65 1.73 4.95
C ASP A 228 -21.00 1.04 3.63
N CYS A 229 -19.98 0.53 2.94
CA CYS A 229 -20.08 -0.09 1.62
C CYS A 229 -19.91 -1.62 1.66
N TYR A 230 -20.13 -2.26 2.81
CA TYR A 230 -20.09 -3.71 2.91
C TYR A 230 -21.09 -4.37 1.96
N GLY A 231 -20.62 -5.37 1.21
CA GLY A 231 -21.41 -6.08 0.20
C GLY A 231 -21.63 -5.31 -1.10
N ARG A 232 -21.08 -4.10 -1.26
CA ARG A 232 -21.14 -3.28 -2.48
C ARG A 232 -19.82 -3.26 -3.26
N ILE A 233 -18.75 -3.77 -2.67
CA ILE A 233 -17.43 -3.94 -3.28
C ILE A 233 -17.25 -5.41 -3.59
N ASP A 234 -17.02 -5.76 -4.85
CA ASP A 234 -16.94 -7.15 -5.30
C ASP A 234 -15.57 -7.77 -5.02
N ILE A 235 -14.50 -7.01 -5.19
CA ILE A 235 -13.14 -7.53 -5.09
C ILE A 235 -12.29 -6.58 -4.24
N HIS A 236 -11.66 -7.14 -3.21
CA HIS A 236 -10.61 -6.46 -2.46
C HIS A 236 -9.27 -7.11 -2.74
N THR A 237 -8.24 -6.33 -2.99
CA THR A 237 -6.85 -6.79 -2.94
C THR A 237 -6.13 -6.15 -1.76
N GLY A 238 -5.10 -6.78 -1.24
CA GLY A 238 -4.39 -6.26 -0.10
C GLY A 238 -3.03 -6.94 0.12
N THR A 239 -2.31 -6.47 1.12
CA THR A 239 -0.95 -6.93 1.42
C THR A 239 -0.74 -7.24 2.90
N LEU A 240 0.07 -8.26 3.17
CA LEU A 240 0.64 -8.52 4.50
C LEU A 240 1.92 -7.69 4.75
N GLY A 241 2.38 -6.97 3.74
CA GLY A 241 3.65 -6.20 3.77
C GLY A 241 3.56 -4.80 4.38
N LYS A 242 2.42 -4.43 4.98
CA LYS A 242 2.22 -3.10 5.58
C LYS A 242 1.56 -3.22 6.96
N ALA A 243 0.32 -2.74 7.15
CA ALA A 243 -0.40 -2.81 8.42
C ALA A 243 -0.46 -4.24 9.00
N PHE A 244 -0.56 -5.24 8.16
CA PHE A 244 -0.73 -6.64 8.55
C PHE A 244 0.61 -7.38 8.77
N GLY A 245 1.57 -6.76 9.45
CA GLY A 245 2.81 -7.39 9.91
C GLY A 245 4.08 -6.96 9.18
N GLY A 246 3.99 -6.32 8.02
CA GLY A 246 5.14 -5.71 7.33
C GLY A 246 6.09 -6.68 6.62
N ALA A 247 5.72 -7.96 6.45
CA ALA A 247 6.51 -8.95 5.73
C ALA A 247 6.16 -8.97 4.22
N VAL A 248 6.19 -10.11 3.60
CA VAL A 248 5.70 -10.33 2.22
C VAL A 248 4.33 -11.00 2.26
N GLY A 249 3.69 -11.09 1.12
CA GLY A 249 2.37 -11.68 0.97
C GLY A 249 1.35 -10.67 0.46
N GLY A 250 0.49 -11.15 -0.44
CA GLY A 250 -0.65 -10.42 -0.96
C GLY A 250 -1.86 -11.33 -1.03
N PHE A 251 -3.01 -10.74 -1.25
CA PHE A 251 -4.24 -11.50 -1.37
C PHE A 251 -5.25 -10.79 -2.27
N THR A 252 -6.17 -11.58 -2.81
CA THR A 252 -7.44 -11.12 -3.37
C THR A 252 -8.56 -11.82 -2.61
N THR A 253 -9.58 -11.08 -2.20
CA THR A 253 -10.74 -11.62 -1.49
C THR A 253 -12.03 -11.08 -2.10
N GLY A 254 -13.08 -11.93 -2.16
CA GLY A 254 -14.34 -11.60 -2.82
C GLY A 254 -15.25 -12.82 -2.99
N PRO A 255 -16.16 -12.80 -3.98
CA PRO A 255 -17.04 -13.92 -4.31
C PRO A 255 -16.27 -15.18 -4.65
N LYS A 256 -16.80 -16.33 -4.23
CA LYS A 256 -16.15 -17.63 -4.38
C LYS A 256 -15.82 -17.96 -5.85
N GLU A 257 -16.69 -17.65 -6.79
CA GLU A 257 -16.51 -17.93 -8.22
C GLU A 257 -15.34 -17.14 -8.80
N ILE A 258 -15.14 -15.89 -8.36
CA ILE A 258 -13.99 -15.06 -8.76
C ILE A 258 -12.70 -15.70 -8.20
N ILE A 259 -12.69 -16.02 -6.92
CA ILE A 259 -11.51 -16.60 -6.26
C ILE A 259 -11.15 -17.97 -6.85
N ASP A 260 -12.14 -18.81 -7.11
CA ASP A 260 -11.90 -20.12 -7.76
C ASP A 260 -11.36 -19.95 -9.19
N MET A 261 -11.87 -19.00 -9.97
CA MET A 261 -11.34 -18.70 -11.30
C MET A 261 -9.88 -18.23 -11.24
N LEU A 262 -9.54 -17.36 -10.27
CA LEU A 262 -8.15 -16.94 -10.05
C LEU A 262 -7.24 -18.13 -9.70
N ARG A 263 -7.69 -19.06 -8.86
CA ARG A 263 -6.95 -20.30 -8.55
C ARG A 263 -6.65 -21.14 -9.81
N GLN A 264 -7.54 -21.13 -10.80
CA GLN A 264 -7.37 -21.90 -12.03
C GLN A 264 -6.51 -21.20 -13.08
N ARG A 265 -6.50 -19.86 -13.13
CA ARG A 265 -5.94 -19.12 -14.27
C ARG A 265 -4.96 -17.99 -13.92
N SER A 266 -4.90 -17.53 -12.68
CA SER A 266 -4.00 -16.44 -12.30
C SER A 266 -2.54 -16.89 -12.37
N ARG A 267 -1.81 -16.39 -13.35
CA ARG A 267 -0.42 -16.81 -13.62
C ARG A 267 0.52 -16.60 -12.43
N PRO A 268 0.49 -15.46 -11.70
CA PRO A 268 1.32 -15.29 -10.51
C PRO A 268 1.04 -16.34 -9.42
N TYR A 269 -0.20 -16.80 -9.29
CA TYR A 269 -0.55 -17.87 -8.36
C TYR A 269 -0.08 -19.24 -8.84
N LEU A 270 -0.26 -19.52 -10.12
CA LEU A 270 0.05 -20.84 -10.71
C LEU A 270 1.56 -21.09 -10.81
N PHE A 271 2.37 -20.05 -10.97
CA PHE A 271 3.79 -20.18 -11.34
C PHE A 271 4.78 -19.60 -10.33
N SER A 272 4.30 -18.96 -9.25
CA SER A 272 5.14 -18.45 -8.17
C SER A 272 5.03 -19.34 -6.92
N ASN A 273 6.12 -19.51 -6.20
CA ASN A 273 6.12 -20.25 -4.93
C ASN A 273 5.11 -19.66 -3.93
N SER A 274 4.57 -20.55 -3.09
CA SER A 274 3.72 -20.18 -1.97
C SER A 274 4.47 -19.34 -0.94
N ILE A 275 3.77 -18.47 -0.23
CA ILE A 275 4.33 -17.75 0.93
C ILE A 275 4.76 -18.74 2.00
N PRO A 276 5.89 -18.52 2.69
CA PRO A 276 6.46 -19.46 3.64
C PRO A 276 5.64 -19.52 4.94
N PRO A 277 5.69 -20.67 5.66
CA PRO A 277 4.95 -20.88 6.90
C PRO A 277 5.14 -19.78 7.95
N ALA A 278 6.35 -19.24 8.08
CA ALA A 278 6.63 -18.15 9.01
C ALA A 278 5.77 -16.92 8.77
N VAL A 279 5.57 -16.54 7.51
CA VAL A 279 4.74 -15.39 7.12
C VAL A 279 3.26 -15.71 7.35
N VAL A 280 2.84 -16.94 7.03
CA VAL A 280 1.46 -17.38 7.22
C VAL A 280 1.09 -17.40 8.71
N GLY A 281 1.95 -17.97 9.56
CA GLY A 281 1.73 -18.01 11.01
C GLY A 281 1.70 -16.62 11.64
N ALA A 282 2.60 -15.72 11.22
CA ALA A 282 2.55 -14.32 11.65
C ALA A 282 1.26 -13.63 11.17
N GLY A 283 0.84 -13.87 9.92
CA GLY A 283 -0.41 -13.32 9.38
C GLY A 283 -1.64 -13.76 10.16
N LEU A 284 -1.74 -15.04 10.53
CA LEU A 284 -2.83 -15.55 11.38
C LEU A 284 -2.88 -14.83 12.73
N GLU A 285 -1.71 -14.62 13.34
CA GLU A 285 -1.62 -13.89 14.61
C GLU A 285 -2.05 -12.42 14.47
N VAL A 286 -1.74 -11.76 13.33
CA VAL A 286 -2.21 -10.39 13.05
C VAL A 286 -3.74 -10.35 13.08
N PHE A 287 -4.42 -11.18 12.30
CA PHE A 287 -5.88 -11.14 12.24
C PHE A 287 -6.53 -11.48 13.59
N LYS A 288 -5.92 -12.40 14.34
CA LYS A 288 -6.33 -12.69 15.72
C LYS A 288 -6.22 -11.44 16.62
N MET A 289 -5.09 -10.71 16.56
CA MET A 289 -4.91 -9.48 17.33
C MET A 289 -5.93 -8.40 16.96
N LEU A 290 -6.26 -8.28 15.69
CA LEU A 290 -7.25 -7.29 15.21
C LEU A 290 -8.70 -7.67 15.57
N GLU A 291 -8.98 -8.96 15.81
CA GLU A 291 -10.26 -9.41 16.36
C GLU A 291 -10.34 -9.18 17.89
N GLU A 292 -9.22 -9.24 18.59
CA GLU A 292 -9.14 -9.07 20.06
C GLU A 292 -9.27 -7.60 20.50
N SER A 293 -8.75 -6.64 19.71
CA SER A 293 -8.66 -5.23 20.13
C SER A 293 -8.44 -4.28 18.95
N ASP A 294 -8.99 -3.09 19.04
CA ASP A 294 -8.76 -1.95 18.14
C ASP A 294 -7.76 -0.91 18.70
N GLU A 295 -7.07 -1.23 19.82
CA GLU A 295 -6.13 -0.30 20.47
C GLU A 295 -5.03 0.20 19.55
N LEU A 296 -4.48 -0.66 18.69
CA LEU A 296 -3.43 -0.27 17.74
C LEU A 296 -3.93 0.73 16.71
N HIS A 297 -5.15 0.50 16.20
CA HIS A 297 -5.81 1.44 15.27
C HIS A 297 -6.12 2.77 15.97
N THR A 298 -6.67 2.74 17.17
CA THR A 298 -6.97 3.93 17.97
C THR A 298 -5.69 4.75 18.18
N LYS A 299 -4.61 4.13 18.65
CA LYS A 299 -3.30 4.80 18.84
C LYS A 299 -2.74 5.37 17.55
N LEU A 300 -2.87 4.63 16.43
CA LEU A 300 -2.48 5.15 15.12
C LEU A 300 -3.20 6.43 14.78
N MET A 301 -4.53 6.45 14.90
CA MET A 301 -5.35 7.61 14.53
C MET A 301 -5.13 8.81 15.47
N GLU A 302 -4.90 8.57 16.77
CA GLU A 302 -4.47 9.61 17.71
C GLU A 302 -3.12 10.24 17.28
N ASN A 303 -2.15 9.42 16.89
CA ASN A 303 -0.86 9.88 16.40
C ASN A 303 -0.99 10.68 15.09
N VAL A 304 -1.81 10.22 14.16
CA VAL A 304 -2.11 10.90 12.89
C VAL A 304 -2.71 12.28 13.15
N ASN A 305 -3.77 12.34 13.94
CA ASN A 305 -4.45 13.59 14.24
C ASN A 305 -3.53 14.59 14.94
N TYR A 306 -2.78 14.12 15.96
CA TYR A 306 -1.84 14.97 16.67
C TYR A 306 -0.76 15.55 15.76
N PHE A 307 -0.09 14.70 14.98
CA PHE A 307 0.96 15.15 14.07
C PHE A 307 0.42 16.15 13.04
N ARG A 308 -0.67 15.80 12.37
CA ARG A 308 -1.28 16.63 11.34
C ARG A 308 -1.69 18.01 11.89
N ASP A 309 -2.39 18.03 13.03
CA ASP A 309 -2.91 19.28 13.61
C ASP A 309 -1.76 20.21 14.03
N LYS A 310 -0.68 19.66 14.61
CA LYS A 310 0.51 20.43 14.95
C LYS A 310 1.25 20.99 13.74
N MET A 311 1.37 20.19 12.69
CA MET A 311 2.04 20.60 11.45
C MET A 311 1.22 21.70 10.72
N LEU A 312 -0.10 21.55 10.65
CA LEU A 312 -1.00 22.57 10.09
C LEU A 312 -0.94 23.87 10.90
N ALA A 313 -0.96 23.78 12.24
CA ALA A 313 -0.83 24.93 13.13
C ALA A 313 0.53 25.63 12.99
N ALA A 314 1.59 24.90 12.62
CA ALA A 314 2.91 25.46 12.33
C ALA A 314 2.98 26.15 10.95
N GLY A 315 1.97 26.01 10.08
CA GLY A 315 1.88 26.64 8.76
C GLY A 315 2.32 25.76 7.60
N PHE A 316 2.51 24.47 7.80
CA PHE A 316 2.79 23.54 6.70
C PHE A 316 1.56 23.30 5.83
N ASP A 317 1.77 23.20 4.52
CA ASP A 317 0.77 22.74 3.59
C ASP A 317 0.76 21.21 3.57
N ILE A 318 -0.32 20.61 4.08
CA ILE A 318 -0.53 19.17 4.12
C ILE A 318 -1.79 18.85 3.32
N LYS A 319 -1.69 17.93 2.38
CA LYS A 319 -2.87 17.46 1.64
C LYS A 319 -3.92 16.89 2.61
N PRO A 320 -5.21 17.22 2.43
CA PRO A 320 -6.27 16.64 3.25
C PRO A 320 -6.26 15.10 3.16
N THR A 321 -6.28 14.46 4.32
CA THR A 321 -6.27 13.00 4.42
C THR A 321 -7.02 12.53 5.66
N GLN A 322 -7.60 11.32 5.57
CA GLN A 322 -8.15 10.55 6.68
C GLN A 322 -7.32 9.27 6.93
N SER A 323 -6.17 9.15 6.26
CA SER A 323 -5.27 8.01 6.38
C SER A 323 -4.04 8.32 7.24
N ALA A 324 -3.18 7.33 7.45
CA ALA A 324 -1.92 7.47 8.18
C ALA A 324 -0.78 8.10 7.36
N ILE A 325 -1.07 8.57 6.16
CA ILE A 325 -0.11 9.22 5.25
C ILE A 325 -0.29 10.74 5.35
N CYS A 326 0.75 11.45 5.76
CA CYS A 326 0.78 12.90 5.75
C CYS A 326 1.76 13.41 4.68
N ALA A 327 1.22 13.94 3.58
CA ALA A 327 2.01 14.52 2.50
C ALA A 327 2.29 16.00 2.79
N VAL A 328 3.49 16.31 3.29
CA VAL A 328 3.96 17.68 3.53
C VAL A 328 4.48 18.24 2.22
N MET A 329 3.74 19.20 1.64
CA MET A 329 4.00 19.73 0.31
C MET A 329 5.17 20.70 0.30
N LEU A 330 6.13 20.45 -0.60
CA LEU A 330 7.29 21.33 -0.83
C LEU A 330 7.37 21.82 -2.28
N TYR A 331 6.64 21.17 -3.20
CA TYR A 331 6.51 21.49 -4.63
C TYR A 331 7.81 21.37 -5.44
N ASP A 332 8.95 21.84 -4.92
CA ASP A 332 10.26 21.81 -5.58
C ASP A 332 11.02 20.50 -5.26
N ALA A 333 11.57 19.86 -6.29
CA ALA A 333 12.25 18.58 -6.18
C ALA A 333 13.59 18.68 -5.42
N LYS A 334 14.37 19.75 -5.64
CA LYS A 334 15.65 19.95 -4.95
C LYS A 334 15.42 20.26 -3.48
N LEU A 335 14.46 21.13 -3.19
CA LEU A 335 14.06 21.45 -1.83
C LEU A 335 13.62 20.19 -1.08
N SER A 336 12.84 19.29 -1.70
CA SER A 336 12.38 18.07 -1.04
C SER A 336 13.52 17.10 -0.70
N GLN A 337 14.56 17.04 -1.53
CA GLN A 337 15.74 16.23 -1.28
C GLN A 337 16.62 16.82 -0.17
N GLU A 338 16.88 18.13 -0.24
CA GLU A 338 17.63 18.85 0.79
C GLU A 338 16.93 18.78 2.14
N TYR A 339 15.62 18.98 2.14
CA TYR A 339 14.79 18.89 3.34
C TYR A 339 14.88 17.53 4.00
N ALA A 340 14.78 16.44 3.22
CA ALA A 340 14.91 15.07 3.72
C ALA A 340 16.33 14.79 4.25
N ALA A 341 17.37 15.34 3.63
CA ALA A 341 18.74 15.20 4.10
C ALA A 341 18.95 15.93 5.45
N ARG A 342 18.45 17.16 5.58
CA ARG A 342 18.54 17.95 6.82
C ARG A 342 17.72 17.32 7.96
N LEU A 343 16.55 16.76 7.65
CA LEU A 343 15.76 16.00 8.66
C LEU A 343 16.50 14.77 9.14
N LEU A 344 17.25 14.10 8.27
CA LEU A 344 18.07 12.95 8.69
C LEU A 344 19.17 13.39 9.69
N GLU A 345 19.81 14.55 9.49
CA GLU A 345 20.77 15.15 10.44
C GLU A 345 20.13 15.43 11.81
N GLU A 346 18.84 15.81 11.82
CA GLU A 346 18.05 15.98 13.04
C GLU A 346 17.55 14.64 13.65
N GLY A 347 17.92 13.52 13.07
CA GLY A 347 17.52 12.18 13.53
C GLY A 347 16.12 11.77 13.09
N ILE A 348 15.58 12.34 12.01
CA ILE A 348 14.27 12.00 11.44
C ILE A 348 14.47 11.35 10.07
N TYR A 349 14.10 10.07 9.95
CA TYR A 349 14.25 9.29 8.73
C TYR A 349 13.00 9.46 7.86
N VAL A 350 13.11 10.28 6.83
CA VAL A 350 12.08 10.53 5.81
C VAL A 350 12.69 10.49 4.42
N THR A 351 11.83 10.45 3.39
CA THR A 351 12.22 10.51 1.98
C THR A 351 11.43 11.59 1.26
N GLY A 352 12.13 12.38 0.44
CA GLY A 352 11.49 13.30 -0.49
C GLY A 352 10.98 12.55 -1.71
N PHE A 353 9.76 12.83 -2.11
CA PHE A 353 9.13 12.27 -3.32
C PHE A 353 8.97 13.38 -4.37
N TYR A 354 9.47 13.10 -5.58
CA TYR A 354 9.47 14.01 -6.71
C TYR A 354 9.28 13.23 -8.02
N TYR A 355 9.23 13.93 -9.14
CA TYR A 355 9.08 13.28 -10.45
C TYR A 355 10.19 12.23 -10.70
N PRO A 356 9.88 11.04 -11.28
CA PRO A 356 8.59 10.64 -11.86
C PRO A 356 7.61 9.98 -10.88
N VAL A 357 7.94 9.85 -9.59
CA VAL A 357 7.08 9.18 -8.59
C VAL A 357 5.80 9.99 -8.31
N VAL A 358 5.93 11.31 -8.33
CA VAL A 358 4.82 12.26 -8.25
C VAL A 358 4.93 13.25 -9.42
N PRO A 359 3.85 13.93 -9.82
CA PRO A 359 3.87 14.89 -10.92
C PRO A 359 4.91 16.01 -10.71
N LYS A 360 5.42 16.60 -11.79
CA LYS A 360 6.30 17.77 -11.73
C LYS A 360 5.62 18.92 -10.98
N GLY A 361 6.37 19.61 -10.10
CA GLY A 361 5.84 20.68 -9.27
C GLY A 361 4.97 20.20 -8.10
N GLN A 362 4.98 18.91 -7.77
CA GLN A 362 4.22 18.31 -6.68
C GLN A 362 5.13 17.53 -5.71
N ALA A 363 6.39 17.96 -5.59
CA ALA A 363 7.32 17.32 -4.67
C ALA A 363 6.89 17.50 -3.21
N ARG A 364 7.17 16.50 -2.39
CA ARG A 364 6.74 16.43 -0.99
C ARG A 364 7.63 15.55 -0.14
N ILE A 365 7.54 15.71 1.17
CA ILE A 365 7.93 14.67 2.13
C ILE A 365 6.69 13.87 2.48
N ARG A 366 6.71 12.56 2.24
CA ARG A 366 5.64 11.66 2.67
C ARG A 366 5.97 11.11 4.04
N VAL A 367 5.24 11.53 5.05
CA VAL A 367 5.36 11.05 6.42
C VAL A 367 4.38 9.92 6.64
N GLN A 368 4.87 8.77 7.13
CA GLN A 368 4.08 7.59 7.48
C GLN A 368 3.98 7.52 9.02
N LEU A 369 2.77 7.68 9.54
CA LEU A 369 2.51 7.54 10.96
C LEU A 369 2.30 6.07 11.32
N SER A 370 2.65 5.71 12.55
CA SER A 370 2.57 4.35 13.06
C SER A 370 2.05 4.34 14.51
N ALA A 371 1.35 3.28 14.88
CA ALA A 371 1.01 3.01 16.28
C ALA A 371 2.26 2.78 17.16
N ALA A 372 3.41 2.43 16.53
CA ALA A 372 4.69 2.32 17.23
C ALA A 372 5.28 3.67 17.66
N HIS A 373 4.83 4.79 17.05
CA HIS A 373 5.30 6.10 17.47
C HIS A 373 4.73 6.49 18.83
N GLU A 374 5.62 6.94 19.71
CA GLU A 374 5.25 7.56 20.97
C GLU A 374 5.20 9.09 20.85
N ARG A 375 4.57 9.78 21.81
CA ARG A 375 4.40 11.23 21.76
C ARG A 375 5.73 11.98 21.56
N HIS A 376 6.81 11.56 22.23
CA HIS A 376 8.11 12.19 22.09
C HIS A 376 8.72 12.04 20.68
N HIS A 377 8.42 10.94 19.97
CA HIS A 377 8.83 10.78 18.56
C HIS A 377 8.17 11.83 17.67
N LEU A 378 6.86 12.02 17.86
CA LEU A 378 6.08 12.99 17.10
C LEU A 378 6.55 14.44 17.39
N ASP A 379 6.75 14.77 18.67
CA ASP A 379 7.22 16.10 19.08
C ASP A 379 8.61 16.41 18.51
N LYS A 380 9.53 15.43 18.56
CA LYS A 380 10.86 15.57 17.94
C LYS A 380 10.76 15.79 16.44
N ALA A 381 9.91 15.02 15.75
CA ALA A 381 9.72 15.18 14.30
C ALA A 381 9.13 16.56 13.96
N ILE A 382 8.07 16.98 14.64
CA ILE A 382 7.42 18.29 14.42
C ILE A 382 8.44 19.42 14.62
N ASN A 383 9.21 19.40 15.70
CA ASN A 383 10.24 20.42 15.98
C ASN A 383 11.34 20.43 14.89
N ALA A 384 11.78 19.25 14.43
CA ALA A 384 12.75 19.13 13.35
C ALA A 384 12.21 19.69 12.03
N PHE A 385 10.95 19.36 11.68
CA PHE A 385 10.29 19.91 10.50
C PHE A 385 10.19 21.44 10.57
N ILE A 386 9.79 22.02 11.71
CA ILE A 386 9.71 23.47 11.89
C ILE A 386 11.09 24.12 11.75
N LYS A 387 12.11 23.58 12.42
CA LYS A 387 13.49 24.08 12.36
C LYS A 387 13.99 24.09 10.92
N VAL A 388 13.98 22.94 10.25
CA VAL A 388 14.47 22.79 8.88
C VAL A 388 13.63 23.62 7.90
N GLY A 389 12.31 23.71 8.12
CA GLY A 389 11.41 24.51 7.29
C GLY A 389 11.76 25.99 7.31
N ARG A 390 12.12 26.54 8.47
CA ARG A 390 12.57 27.94 8.61
C ARG A 390 13.95 28.15 7.98
N GLU A 391 14.90 27.22 8.21
CA GLU A 391 16.26 27.31 7.66
C GLU A 391 16.26 27.30 6.13
N LEU A 392 15.39 26.49 5.50
CA LEU A 392 15.27 26.36 4.06
C LEU A 392 14.21 27.29 3.42
N GLY A 393 13.55 28.14 4.20
CA GLY A 393 12.52 29.06 3.71
C GLY A 393 11.24 28.40 3.22
N ALA A 394 11.00 27.15 3.57
CA ALA A 394 9.76 26.42 3.28
C ALA A 394 8.64 26.78 4.27
N LEU A 395 9.00 27.33 5.42
CA LEU A 395 8.10 27.81 6.47
C LEU A 395 8.45 29.25 6.81
N LYS A 396 7.45 30.11 6.92
CA LYS A 396 7.63 31.54 7.27
C LYS A 396 7.85 31.77 8.77
#